data_1a551310b109d88f4db9a24f572bd796
#
_entry.id   1a551310b109d88f4db9a24f572bd796
#
_cell.length_a   1.000
_cell.length_b   1.000
_cell.length_c   1.000
_cell.angle_alpha   90.00
_cell.angle_beta   90.00
_cell.angle_gamma   90.00
#
_symmetry.space_group_name_H-M   'P 1'
#
loop_
_entity.id
_entity.type
_entity.pdbx_description
1 polymer ?
#
loop_
_entity_poly.entity_id
_entity_poly.type
_entity_poly.pdbx_seq_one_letter_code
_entity_poly.pdbx_strand_id
1 'polypeptide(L)'
;TKIERGKDDGPFAIDVLNPPAPANNPWQSWMRTSGFDFFEGGKSAAVCTWNGDVWIVDGLHRSEGEMKWQRICAGLFQPLGLKIVDGEIFVGCRDMIAKLVDHNGDRETDYIESFNNDHQVTEHFHEFVMGLQTDDDGNFYYAKSARHAKTPLVPHHGTLIKVTKDGEKTEILAN
;
A
#
# COMPACT_ATOMS: atom_id res chain seq x y z
N THR A 1 -4.33 18.51 -6.45
CA THR A 1 -5.73 18.22 -6.87
C THR A 1 -6.71 18.71 -5.82
N LYS A 2 -8.01 18.78 -6.17
CA LYS A 2 -9.07 19.20 -5.25
C LYS A 2 -9.84 18.01 -4.74
N ILE A 3 -10.40 18.15 -3.52
CA ILE A 3 -11.36 17.21 -2.96
C ILE A 3 -12.76 17.60 -3.45
N GLU A 4 -13.48 16.66 -4.03
CA GLU A 4 -14.89 16.83 -4.34
C GLU A 4 -15.71 16.41 -3.14
N ARG A 5 -16.27 17.40 -2.41
CA ARG A 5 -17.05 17.15 -1.19
C ARG A 5 -18.44 16.62 -1.51
N GLY A 6 -18.79 15.55 -0.83
CA GLY A 6 -20.14 15.01 -0.86
C GLY A 6 -21.14 15.92 -0.16
N LYS A 7 -22.41 15.74 -0.48
CA LYS A 7 -23.51 16.39 0.25
C LYS A 7 -23.77 15.64 1.55
N ASP A 8 -23.93 16.39 2.62
CA ASP A 8 -24.33 15.86 3.94
C ASP A 8 -25.86 15.91 4.07
N ASP A 9 -26.56 15.20 3.18
CA ASP A 9 -28.02 15.13 3.09
C ASP A 9 -28.59 13.73 3.32
N GLY A 10 -27.76 12.78 3.78
CA GLY A 10 -28.11 11.39 4.00
C GLY A 10 -27.32 10.76 5.16
N PRO A 11 -27.42 9.44 5.34
CA PRO A 11 -26.68 8.73 6.40
C PRO A 11 -25.16 8.70 6.17
N PHE A 12 -24.69 9.03 4.96
CA PHE A 12 -23.27 9.07 4.57
C PHE A 12 -23.01 10.26 3.65
N ALA A 13 -21.90 10.96 3.89
CA ALA A 13 -21.31 11.88 2.94
C ALA A 13 -20.09 11.18 2.27
N ILE A 14 -19.94 11.32 0.96
CA ILE A 14 -18.85 10.72 0.20
C ILE A 14 -17.97 11.83 -0.38
N ASP A 15 -16.75 11.94 0.12
CA ASP A 15 -15.76 12.82 -0.47
C ASP A 15 -14.93 12.06 -1.50
N VAL A 16 -14.73 12.64 -2.68
CA VAL A 16 -13.91 12.04 -3.74
C VAL A 16 -12.55 12.71 -3.80
N LEU A 17 -11.52 11.91 -3.61
CA LEU A 17 -10.11 12.30 -3.62
C LEU A 17 -9.51 11.91 -4.98
N ASN A 18 -9.44 12.87 -5.91
CA ASN A 18 -8.91 12.61 -7.24
C ASN A 18 -7.37 12.68 -7.27
N PRO A 19 -6.67 11.58 -7.63
CA PRO A 19 -5.23 11.63 -7.84
C PRO A 19 -4.88 12.50 -9.05
N PRO A 20 -3.62 12.97 -9.17
CA PRO A 20 -3.18 13.70 -10.37
C PRO A 20 -3.35 12.85 -11.63
N ALA A 21 -3.97 13.44 -12.65
CA ALA A 21 -4.01 12.82 -13.97
C ALA A 21 -2.58 12.68 -14.54
N PRO A 22 -2.31 11.72 -15.45
CA PRO A 22 -0.98 11.53 -16.02
C PRO A 22 -0.37 12.80 -16.61
N ALA A 23 -1.17 13.62 -17.28
CA ALA A 23 -0.72 14.89 -17.82
C ALA A 23 -0.30 15.94 -16.77
N ASN A 24 -0.70 15.75 -15.52
CA ASN A 24 -0.50 16.69 -14.42
C ASN A 24 0.55 16.23 -13.41
N ASN A 25 1.26 15.14 -13.69
CA ASN A 25 2.41 14.71 -12.88
C ASN A 25 3.67 14.58 -13.75
N PRO A 26 4.86 14.87 -13.19
CA PRO A 26 6.11 14.93 -13.97
C PRO A 26 6.49 13.61 -14.68
N TRP A 27 6.01 12.48 -14.15
CA TRP A 27 6.33 11.15 -14.70
C TRP A 27 5.29 10.65 -15.68
N GLN A 28 4.21 11.42 -15.92
CA GLN A 28 3.06 11.00 -16.73
C GLN A 28 2.51 9.62 -16.34
N SER A 29 2.69 9.29 -15.07
CA SER A 29 2.31 8.00 -14.49
C SER A 29 0.79 7.94 -14.33
N TRP A 30 0.20 6.84 -14.80
CA TRP A 30 -1.19 6.53 -14.51
C TRP A 30 -1.30 5.92 -13.11
N MET A 31 -1.89 6.64 -12.19
CA MET A 31 -2.03 6.23 -10.79
C MET A 31 -3.18 5.22 -10.63
N ARG A 32 -2.89 3.93 -10.79
CA ARG A 32 -3.79 2.85 -10.38
C ARG A 32 -3.66 2.64 -8.89
N THR A 33 -4.40 3.41 -8.10
CA THR A 33 -4.37 3.29 -6.64
C THR A 33 -4.80 1.90 -6.19
N SER A 34 -4.08 1.30 -5.27
CA SER A 34 -4.24 -0.10 -4.88
C SER A 34 -4.25 -0.34 -3.37
N GLY A 35 -3.62 0.52 -2.59
CA GLY A 35 -3.64 0.49 -1.13
C GLY A 35 -3.33 1.85 -0.57
N PHE A 36 -3.81 2.11 0.64
CA PHE A 36 -3.54 3.37 1.34
C PHE A 36 -3.67 3.19 2.85
N ASP A 37 -3.03 4.09 3.58
CA ASP A 37 -3.24 4.26 5.01
C ASP A 37 -3.02 5.72 5.40
N PHE A 38 -3.59 6.14 6.54
CA PHE A 38 -3.46 7.50 7.04
C PHE A 38 -2.33 7.61 8.06
N PHE A 39 -1.57 8.70 7.98
CA PHE A 39 -0.70 9.10 9.08
C PHE A 39 -1.53 9.53 10.28
N GLU A 40 -0.90 9.53 11.46
CA GLU A 40 -1.54 9.97 12.69
C GLU A 40 -2.21 11.33 12.53
N GLY A 41 -3.44 11.45 13.01
CA GLY A 41 -4.25 12.67 12.90
C GLY A 41 -4.98 12.85 11.56
N GLY A 42 -4.84 11.92 10.58
CA GLY A 42 -5.64 11.87 9.35
C GLY A 42 -5.45 13.05 8.38
N LYS A 43 -4.38 13.84 8.54
CA LYS A 43 -4.12 15.03 7.72
C LYS A 43 -3.43 14.72 6.41
N SER A 44 -2.76 13.58 6.37
CA SER A 44 -2.05 13.04 5.22
C SER A 44 -2.22 11.52 5.16
N ALA A 45 -1.97 10.95 4.00
CA ALA A 45 -1.99 9.52 3.76
C ALA A 45 -0.85 9.12 2.83
N ALA A 46 -0.43 7.87 2.94
CA ALA A 46 0.37 7.23 1.92
C ALA A 46 -0.53 6.37 1.03
N VAL A 47 -0.28 6.40 -0.27
CA VAL A 47 -1.05 5.69 -1.29
C VAL A 47 -0.10 4.96 -2.22
N CYS A 48 -0.22 3.64 -2.32
CA CYS A 48 0.52 2.89 -3.32
C CYS A 48 -0.29 2.69 -4.60
N THR A 49 0.41 2.44 -5.69
CA THR A 49 -0.18 2.14 -6.99
C THR A 49 0.27 0.78 -7.47
N TRP A 50 -0.60 0.06 -8.17
CA TRP A 50 -0.27 -1.23 -8.80
C TRP A 50 0.94 -1.15 -9.76
N ASN A 51 1.21 0.05 -10.27
CA ASN A 51 2.34 0.32 -11.15
C ASN A 51 3.70 0.34 -10.44
N GLY A 52 3.71 0.38 -9.09
CA GLY A 52 4.94 0.34 -8.29
C GLY A 52 5.35 1.65 -7.65
N ASP A 53 4.54 2.70 -7.75
CA ASP A 53 4.79 3.98 -7.09
C ASP A 53 4.14 4.03 -5.71
N VAL A 54 4.76 4.80 -4.79
CA VAL A 54 4.13 5.23 -3.54
C VAL A 54 4.14 6.75 -3.48
N TRP A 55 3.00 7.30 -3.07
CA TRP A 55 2.76 8.73 -2.98
C TRP A 55 2.32 9.11 -1.58
N ILE A 56 2.77 10.26 -1.08
CA ILE A 56 2.16 10.94 0.07
C ILE A 56 1.20 11.99 -0.47
N VAL A 57 0.01 12.03 0.12
CA VAL A 57 -1.00 13.06 -0.13
C VAL A 57 -1.22 13.85 1.15
N ASP A 58 -1.04 15.16 1.08
CA ASP A 58 -1.30 16.12 2.15
C ASP A 58 -2.55 16.94 1.89
N GLY A 59 -3.16 17.47 2.94
CA GLY A 59 -4.28 18.39 2.85
C GLY A 59 -5.66 17.73 2.89
N LEU A 60 -5.76 16.51 3.38
CA LEU A 60 -7.00 15.72 3.41
C LEU A 60 -8.07 16.31 4.35
N HIS A 61 -7.66 17.05 5.39
CA HIS A 61 -8.56 17.59 6.41
C HIS A 61 -9.12 19.00 6.09
N ARG A 62 -8.69 19.61 5.00
CA ARG A 62 -9.08 20.99 4.66
C ARG A 62 -10.45 20.99 3.98
N SER A 63 -11.37 21.80 4.52
CA SER A 63 -12.70 21.99 3.92
C SER A 63 -12.63 22.67 2.56
N GLU A 64 -11.61 23.51 2.35
CA GLU A 64 -11.31 24.20 1.09
C GLU A 64 -9.79 24.17 0.90
N GLY A 65 -9.34 23.61 -0.17
CA GLY A 65 -7.90 23.58 -0.46
C GLY A 65 -7.52 22.50 -1.45
N GLU A 66 -6.27 22.55 -1.83
CA GLU A 66 -5.70 21.58 -2.76
C GLU A 66 -4.93 20.51 -2.01
N MET A 67 -5.15 19.27 -2.41
CA MET A 67 -4.29 18.16 -2.02
C MET A 67 -2.96 18.30 -2.74
N LYS A 68 -1.88 18.10 -2.00
CA LYS A 68 -0.52 18.02 -2.54
C LYS A 68 -0.09 16.56 -2.59
N TRP A 69 0.38 16.15 -3.74
CA TRP A 69 0.85 14.79 -3.98
C TRP A 69 2.36 14.80 -4.24
N GLN A 70 3.10 14.00 -3.49
CA GLN A 70 4.52 13.79 -3.67
C GLN A 70 4.77 12.30 -3.87
N ARG A 71 5.43 11.92 -4.99
CA ARG A 71 5.90 10.56 -5.16
C ARG A 71 7.15 10.37 -4.32
N ILE A 72 7.12 9.41 -3.41
CA ILE A 72 8.20 9.13 -2.47
C ILE A 72 9.00 7.88 -2.82
N CYS A 73 8.41 6.98 -3.60
CA CYS A 73 9.05 5.73 -4.03
C CYS A 73 8.54 5.32 -5.41
N ALA A 74 9.34 4.58 -6.14
CA ALA A 74 8.97 3.93 -7.41
C ALA A 74 9.73 2.61 -7.58
N GLY A 75 9.21 1.72 -8.45
CA GLY A 75 9.87 0.48 -8.81
C GLY A 75 9.50 -0.73 -7.96
N LEU A 76 8.48 -0.62 -7.09
CA LEU A 76 7.95 -1.76 -6.33
C LEU A 76 7.18 -2.72 -7.26
N PHE A 77 7.20 -4.00 -6.92
CA PHE A 77 6.55 -5.01 -7.74
C PHE A 77 5.08 -5.21 -7.37
N GLN A 78 4.18 -4.59 -8.14
CA GLN A 78 2.71 -4.73 -8.04
C GLN A 78 2.16 -4.61 -6.61
N PRO A 79 2.33 -3.47 -5.93
CA PRO A 79 1.78 -3.24 -4.60
C PRO A 79 0.25 -3.31 -4.60
N LEU A 80 -0.35 -4.02 -3.63
CA LEU A 80 -1.80 -4.10 -3.41
C LEU A 80 -2.21 -3.94 -1.94
N GLY A 81 -1.31 -3.48 -1.10
CA GLY A 81 -1.56 -3.18 0.30
C GLY A 81 -0.53 -2.20 0.84
N LEU A 82 -0.92 -1.36 1.78
CA LEU A 82 -0.04 -0.42 2.45
C LEU A 82 -0.50 -0.22 3.88
N LYS A 83 0.46 -0.18 4.81
CA LYS A 83 0.21 0.17 6.21
C LYS A 83 1.26 1.15 6.70
N ILE A 84 0.83 2.03 7.60
CA ILE A 84 1.71 2.93 8.35
C ILE A 84 1.73 2.45 9.80
N VAL A 85 2.90 2.06 10.29
CA VAL A 85 3.11 1.61 11.67
C VAL A 85 4.20 2.48 12.27
N ASP A 86 3.90 3.16 13.38
CA ASP A 86 4.83 4.05 14.07
C ASP A 86 5.46 5.14 13.16
N GLY A 87 4.69 5.59 12.16
CA GLY A 87 5.12 6.58 11.17
C GLY A 87 5.93 6.01 10.00
N GLU A 88 6.29 4.73 10.02
CA GLU A 88 7.00 4.04 8.95
C GLU A 88 6.03 3.40 7.94
N ILE A 89 6.39 3.41 6.66
CA ILE A 89 5.53 2.93 5.57
C ILE A 89 5.94 1.52 5.17
N PHE A 90 4.99 0.60 5.27
CA PHE A 90 5.11 -0.79 4.82
C PHE A 90 4.20 -1.04 3.62
N VAL A 91 4.72 -1.70 2.60
CA VAL A 91 4.01 -1.94 1.34
C VAL A 91 3.99 -3.42 1.02
N GLY A 92 2.79 -3.99 0.90
CA GLY A 92 2.59 -5.37 0.47
C GLY A 92 2.78 -5.49 -1.04
N CYS A 93 3.96 -5.90 -1.45
CA CYS A 93 4.35 -6.15 -2.82
C CYS A 93 4.13 -7.62 -3.19
N ARG A 94 4.15 -7.92 -4.48
CA ARG A 94 3.97 -9.30 -4.95
C ARG A 94 5.05 -10.25 -4.46
N ASP A 95 6.26 -9.77 -4.22
CA ASP A 95 7.47 -10.51 -3.86
C ASP A 95 7.91 -10.33 -2.40
N MET A 96 7.42 -9.30 -1.70
CA MET A 96 7.83 -8.99 -0.34
C MET A 96 6.85 -8.05 0.36
N ILE A 97 6.99 -7.90 1.67
CA ILE A 97 6.63 -6.69 2.39
C ILE A 97 7.85 -5.78 2.34
N ALA A 98 7.74 -4.66 1.64
CA ALA A 98 8.78 -3.65 1.59
C ALA A 98 8.57 -2.61 2.70
N LYS A 99 9.63 -2.22 3.40
CA LYS A 99 9.66 -1.06 4.28
C LYS A 99 10.38 0.08 3.57
N LEU A 100 9.75 1.24 3.51
CA LEU A 100 10.32 2.43 2.88
C LEU A 100 11.07 3.25 3.93
N VAL A 101 12.36 3.43 3.73
CA VAL A 101 13.24 4.14 4.68
C VAL A 101 13.69 5.46 4.08
N ASP A 102 13.39 6.54 4.78
CA ASP A 102 13.86 7.89 4.52
C ASP A 102 14.86 8.26 5.64
N HIS A 103 16.15 8.31 5.31
CA HIS A 103 17.20 8.56 6.28
C HIS A 103 17.43 10.04 6.58
N ASN A 104 17.07 10.91 5.64
CA ASN A 104 17.39 12.33 5.71
C ASN A 104 16.17 13.23 6.01
N GLY A 105 14.96 12.66 5.98
CA GLY A 105 13.70 13.34 6.30
C GLY A 105 13.15 14.24 5.20
N ASP A 106 13.56 14.02 3.94
CA ASP A 106 13.10 14.80 2.79
C ASP A 106 11.81 14.26 2.15
N ARG A 107 11.30 13.14 2.67
CA ARG A 107 10.15 12.39 2.18
C ARG A 107 10.39 11.70 0.83
N GLU A 108 11.62 11.45 0.45
CA GLU A 108 11.95 10.53 -0.62
C GLU A 108 12.56 9.26 -0.01
N THR A 109 12.27 8.12 -0.59
CA THR A 109 12.78 6.84 -0.09
C THR A 109 14.23 6.69 -0.50
N ASP A 110 15.15 6.72 0.47
CA ASP A 110 16.56 6.47 0.26
C ASP A 110 16.89 4.98 0.11
N TYR A 111 16.12 4.13 0.82
CA TYR A 111 16.36 2.70 0.85
C TYR A 111 15.05 1.92 0.94
N ILE A 112 14.91 0.89 0.11
CA ILE A 112 13.82 -0.08 0.17
C ILE A 112 14.32 -1.32 0.89
N GLU A 113 13.89 -1.50 2.13
CA GLU A 113 14.20 -2.67 2.92
C GLU A 113 13.25 -3.82 2.56
N SER A 114 13.81 -5.01 2.29
CA SER A 114 13.02 -6.25 2.25
C SER A 114 12.70 -6.67 3.67
N PHE A 115 11.60 -6.16 4.21
CA PHE A 115 11.17 -6.40 5.57
C PHE A 115 10.82 -7.88 5.81
N ASN A 116 10.09 -8.48 4.87
CA ASN A 116 9.83 -9.92 4.84
C ASN A 116 9.58 -10.36 3.40
N ASN A 117 10.23 -11.45 2.97
CA ASN A 117 10.08 -12.04 1.63
C ASN A 117 9.93 -13.58 1.69
N ASP A 118 9.40 -14.12 2.76
CA ASP A 118 9.25 -15.55 2.96
C ASP A 118 8.24 -16.20 2.02
N HIS A 119 7.22 -15.44 1.60
CA HIS A 119 6.25 -15.98 0.66
C HIS A 119 6.85 -16.11 -0.73
N GLN A 120 6.65 -17.28 -1.30
CA GLN A 120 7.18 -17.61 -2.63
C GLN A 120 6.31 -17.03 -3.74
N VAL A 121 6.95 -16.69 -4.85
CA VAL A 121 6.33 -16.16 -6.07
C VAL A 121 6.64 -17.10 -7.23
N THR A 122 5.68 -17.28 -8.13
CA THR A 122 5.91 -17.94 -9.43
C THR A 122 5.63 -16.95 -10.58
N GLU A 123 5.82 -17.40 -11.81
CA GLU A 123 5.55 -16.60 -13.00
C GLU A 123 4.05 -16.33 -13.24
N HIS A 124 3.17 -16.95 -12.48
CA HIS A 124 1.74 -16.88 -12.74
C HIS A 124 1.16 -15.51 -12.39
N PHE A 125 0.52 -14.86 -13.34
CA PHE A 125 0.07 -13.45 -13.25
C PHE A 125 -1.08 -13.20 -12.25
N HIS A 126 -1.73 -14.22 -11.71
CA HIS A 126 -2.77 -14.09 -10.66
C HIS A 126 -2.22 -14.20 -9.22
N GLU A 127 -0.95 -14.31 -9.03
CA GLU A 127 -0.35 -14.41 -7.70
C GLU A 127 -0.10 -13.03 -7.08
N PHE A 128 -1.11 -12.50 -6.43
CA PHE A 128 -1.02 -11.22 -5.74
C PHE A 128 -0.90 -11.38 -4.22
N VAL A 129 -0.25 -10.41 -3.59
CA VAL A 129 -0.32 -10.14 -2.15
C VAL A 129 -1.37 -9.06 -1.96
N MET A 130 -2.46 -9.36 -1.27
CA MET A 130 -3.63 -8.50 -1.19
C MET A 130 -3.92 -8.09 0.25
N GLY A 131 -4.22 -6.80 0.43
CA GLY A 131 -4.82 -6.30 1.66
C GLY A 131 -3.92 -6.37 2.88
N LEU A 132 -2.75 -5.72 2.88
CA LEU A 132 -1.89 -5.65 4.05
C LEU A 132 -2.61 -4.96 5.22
N GLN A 133 -2.71 -5.64 6.36
CA GLN A 133 -3.34 -5.18 7.60
C GLN A 133 -2.43 -5.43 8.79
N THR A 134 -2.70 -4.81 9.93
CA THR A 134 -1.99 -5.02 11.18
C THR A 134 -2.96 -5.29 12.33
N ASP A 135 -2.52 -6.05 13.33
CA ASP A 135 -3.18 -6.15 14.63
C ASP A 135 -2.62 -5.11 15.62
N ASP A 136 -3.19 -5.08 16.83
CA ASP A 136 -2.79 -4.15 17.89
C ASP A 136 -1.37 -4.42 18.43
N ASP A 137 -0.83 -5.61 18.18
CA ASP A 137 0.55 -5.99 18.53
C ASP A 137 1.56 -5.58 17.46
N GLY A 138 1.08 -5.08 16.30
CA GLY A 138 1.89 -4.66 15.16
C GLY A 138 2.26 -5.78 14.19
N ASN A 139 1.69 -6.99 14.32
CA ASN A 139 1.90 -8.05 13.35
C ASN A 139 1.14 -7.76 12.05
N PHE A 140 1.72 -8.18 10.93
CA PHE A 140 1.16 -7.96 9.60
C PHE A 140 0.34 -9.17 9.12
N TYR A 141 -0.72 -8.90 8.38
CA TYR A 141 -1.61 -9.91 7.81
C TYR A 141 -1.91 -9.58 6.36
N TYR A 142 -1.86 -10.57 5.49
CA TYR A 142 -2.24 -10.42 4.08
C TYR A 142 -2.71 -11.74 3.48
N ALA A 143 -3.52 -11.63 2.42
CA ALA A 143 -3.92 -12.79 1.63
C ALA A 143 -2.99 -12.97 0.42
N LYS A 144 -2.47 -14.17 0.25
CA LYS A 144 -1.69 -14.54 -0.94
C LYS A 144 -2.58 -15.31 -1.90
N SER A 145 -2.86 -14.74 -3.06
CA SER A 145 -3.68 -15.41 -4.06
C SER A 145 -2.94 -16.57 -4.73
N ALA A 146 -3.71 -17.42 -5.40
CA ALA A 146 -3.22 -18.65 -6.01
C ALA A 146 -3.33 -18.62 -7.54
N ARG A 147 -2.82 -19.66 -8.16
CA ARG A 147 -3.02 -19.94 -9.59
C ARG A 147 -4.50 -20.28 -9.82
N HIS A 148 -5.18 -19.50 -10.63
CA HIS A 148 -6.59 -19.71 -10.94
C HIS A 148 -6.87 -21.13 -11.43
N ALA A 149 -7.78 -21.83 -10.74
CA ALA A 149 -8.23 -23.19 -11.07
C ALA A 149 -7.13 -24.25 -11.28
N LYS A 150 -5.96 -24.08 -10.62
CA LYS A 150 -4.83 -24.99 -10.73
C LYS A 150 -4.29 -25.40 -9.36
N THR A 151 -3.64 -26.55 -9.31
CA THR A 151 -2.94 -27.01 -8.12
C THR A 151 -1.90 -25.97 -7.67
N PRO A 152 -1.84 -25.63 -6.37
CA PRO A 152 -0.79 -24.80 -5.83
C PRO A 152 0.61 -25.36 -6.14
N LEU A 153 1.53 -24.48 -6.50
CA LEU A 153 2.94 -24.87 -6.74
C LEU A 153 3.83 -24.60 -5.53
N VAL A 154 3.39 -23.69 -4.67
CA VAL A 154 4.13 -23.28 -3.48
C VAL A 154 3.20 -23.27 -2.27
N PRO A 155 3.71 -23.45 -1.04
CA PRO A 155 2.89 -23.54 0.18
C PRO A 155 2.01 -22.32 0.42
N HIS A 156 2.43 -21.14 -0.05
CA HIS A 156 1.75 -19.87 0.20
C HIS A 156 0.58 -19.56 -0.76
N HIS A 157 0.34 -20.40 -1.76
CA HIS A 157 -0.76 -20.20 -2.70
C HIS A 157 -2.13 -20.38 -2.05
N GLY A 158 -3.00 -19.37 -2.15
CA GLY A 158 -4.37 -19.41 -1.63
C GLY A 158 -4.45 -19.33 -0.11
N THR A 159 -3.52 -18.62 0.54
CA THR A 159 -3.39 -18.63 2.01
C THR A 159 -3.59 -17.26 2.62
N LEU A 160 -4.00 -17.25 3.89
CA LEU A 160 -3.88 -16.09 4.78
C LEU A 160 -2.58 -16.22 5.56
N ILE A 161 -1.76 -15.18 5.49
CA ILE A 161 -0.41 -15.16 6.06
C ILE A 161 -0.33 -14.10 7.15
N LYS A 162 0.33 -14.48 8.26
CA LYS A 162 0.77 -13.57 9.32
C LYS A 162 2.29 -13.44 9.27
N VAL A 163 2.78 -12.21 9.44
CA VAL A 163 4.21 -11.92 9.64
C VAL A 163 4.35 -11.17 10.96
N THR A 164 5.31 -11.56 11.79
CA THR A 164 5.56 -10.88 13.07
C THR A 164 6.02 -9.43 12.86
N LYS A 165 5.81 -8.59 13.87
CA LYS A 165 6.12 -7.14 13.84
C LYS A 165 7.58 -6.80 13.54
N ASP A 166 8.50 -7.74 13.77
CA ASP A 166 9.92 -7.64 13.46
C ASP A 166 10.28 -8.18 12.07
N GLY A 167 9.30 -8.76 11.35
CA GLY A 167 9.51 -9.35 10.03
C GLY A 167 10.16 -10.73 10.03
N GLU A 168 10.53 -11.28 11.20
CA GLU A 168 11.39 -12.47 11.27
C GLU A 168 10.64 -13.79 11.11
N LYS A 169 9.33 -13.83 11.40
CA LYS A 169 8.56 -15.06 11.38
C LYS A 169 7.29 -14.93 10.54
N THR A 170 7.13 -15.87 9.62
CA THR A 170 5.94 -16.01 8.76
C THR A 170 5.15 -17.27 9.16
N GLU A 171 3.84 -17.14 9.23
CA GLU A 171 2.92 -18.20 9.58
C GLU A 171 1.73 -18.24 8.61
N ILE A 172 1.40 -19.43 8.10
CA ILE A 172 0.18 -19.67 7.33
C ILE A 172 -0.96 -19.94 8.31
N LEU A 173 -1.94 -19.04 8.34
CA LEU A 173 -3.08 -19.16 9.26
C LEU A 173 -4.23 -19.99 8.68
N ALA A 174 -4.43 -19.90 7.36
CA ALA A 174 -5.48 -20.60 6.64
C ALA A 174 -5.12 -20.80 5.17
N ASN A 175 -5.70 -21.83 4.53
CA ASN A 175 -5.59 -22.17 3.12
C ASN A 175 -6.91 -22.77 2.60
#